data_2916e9d985e6db7e7f4376f15b271428
#
_entry.id   2916e9d985e6db7e7f4376f15b271428
#
_cell.length_a   1.000
_cell.length_b   1.000
_cell.length_c   1.000
_cell.angle_alpha   90.00
_cell.angle_beta   90.00
_cell.angle_gamma   90.00
#
_symmetry.space_group_name_H-M   'P 1'
#
loop_
_entity.id
_entity.type
_entity.pdbx_description
1 polymer ?
#
loop_
_entity_poly.entity_id
_entity_poly.type
_entity_poly.pdbx_seq_one_letter_code
_entity_poly.pdbx_strand_id
1 'polypeptide(L)'
;TRPTLILGAVVYAIGLAAAALATDSQSLMASLGVLVGLALSGTTFVVVLSAVGRIASPEQRSVAFGIVTAGGSLGQFAVVPLSQALISVLQWRGALWALCSLILVIVIAAFGLPGRQRENSGSVLPSSEGTLTLGCALRMASRHRHYWLLNGGFFVCGFHVAFVGTHLPAFLVDQGLDAHIGAWSLALIGLFNILGSYLFGVWGGR
;
A
#
# COMPACT_ATOMS: atom_id res chain seq x y z
N THR A 1 -7.12 -11.59 8.08
CA THR A 1 -6.34 -10.94 7.00
C THR A 1 -6.85 -11.29 5.60
N ARG A 2 -7.06 -12.60 5.27
CA ARG A 2 -7.54 -13.03 3.94
C ARG A 2 -8.88 -12.39 3.51
N PRO A 3 -9.96 -12.40 4.34
CA PRO A 3 -11.23 -11.79 3.93
C PRO A 3 -11.10 -10.27 3.74
N THR A 4 -10.28 -9.60 4.53
CA THR A 4 -10.04 -8.15 4.41
C THR A 4 -9.35 -7.80 3.10
N LEU A 5 -8.34 -8.59 2.68
CA LEU A 5 -7.64 -8.40 1.40
C LEU A 5 -8.56 -8.65 0.22
N ILE A 6 -9.37 -9.71 0.26
CA ILE A 6 -10.34 -10.02 -0.81
C ILE A 6 -11.39 -8.92 -0.91
N LEU A 7 -11.96 -8.51 0.23
CA LEU A 7 -12.95 -7.41 0.25
C LEU A 7 -12.33 -6.12 -0.29
N GLY A 8 -11.13 -5.75 0.15
CA GLY A 8 -10.41 -4.58 -0.34
C GLY A 8 -10.15 -4.65 -1.85
N ALA A 9 -9.70 -5.80 -2.36
CA ALA A 9 -9.47 -6.00 -3.79
C ALA A 9 -10.77 -5.90 -4.62
N VAL A 10 -11.88 -6.45 -4.12
CA VAL A 10 -13.19 -6.34 -4.79
C VAL A 10 -13.67 -4.90 -4.81
N VAL A 11 -13.60 -4.18 -3.68
CA VAL A 11 -13.97 -2.76 -3.63
C VAL A 11 -13.06 -1.92 -4.53
N TYR A 12 -11.77 -2.27 -4.61
CA TYR A 12 -10.81 -1.61 -5.50
C TYR A 12 -11.19 -1.80 -6.98
N ALA A 13 -11.50 -3.04 -7.37
CA ALA A 13 -11.94 -3.35 -8.73
C ALA A 13 -13.24 -2.58 -9.09
N ILE A 14 -14.21 -2.54 -8.18
CA ILE A 14 -15.45 -1.78 -8.35
C ILE A 14 -15.14 -0.28 -8.49
N GLY A 15 -14.22 0.27 -7.68
CA GLY A 15 -13.80 1.67 -7.75
C GLY A 15 -13.18 2.03 -9.09
N LEU A 16 -12.28 1.19 -9.63
CA LEU A 16 -11.67 1.42 -10.95
C LEU A 16 -12.70 1.25 -12.09
N ALA A 17 -13.57 0.26 -12.02
CA ALA A 17 -14.64 0.08 -13.00
C ALA A 17 -15.60 1.28 -13.00
N ALA A 18 -16.02 1.75 -11.83
CA ALA A 18 -16.85 2.94 -11.70
C ALA A 18 -16.14 4.18 -12.25
N ALA A 19 -14.84 4.34 -12.00
CA ALA A 19 -14.04 5.43 -12.57
C ALA A 19 -13.98 5.36 -14.10
N ALA A 20 -13.81 4.16 -14.68
CA ALA A 20 -13.78 3.97 -16.13
C ALA A 20 -15.12 4.32 -16.81
N LEU A 21 -16.23 4.15 -16.08
CA LEU A 21 -17.58 4.48 -16.53
C LEU A 21 -18.02 5.91 -16.20
N ALA A 22 -17.23 6.65 -15.44
CA ALA A 22 -17.55 8.01 -15.02
C ALA A 22 -17.72 8.95 -16.23
N THR A 23 -18.78 9.74 -16.21
CA THR A 23 -19.11 10.73 -17.25
C THR A 23 -18.90 12.16 -16.78
N ASP A 24 -18.85 12.38 -15.49
CA ASP A 24 -18.71 13.68 -14.85
C ASP A 24 -17.62 13.66 -13.77
N SER A 25 -17.14 14.85 -13.41
CA SER A 25 -16.07 15.03 -12.43
C SER A 25 -16.45 14.52 -11.03
N GLN A 26 -17.74 14.63 -10.65
CA GLN A 26 -18.18 14.20 -9.32
C GLN A 26 -18.18 12.67 -9.19
N SER A 27 -18.65 11.96 -10.23
CA SER A 27 -18.62 10.49 -10.25
C SER A 27 -17.18 9.98 -10.28
N LEU A 28 -16.26 10.66 -10.98
CA LEU A 28 -14.85 10.34 -10.98
C LEU A 28 -14.20 10.55 -9.58
N MET A 29 -14.50 11.67 -8.93
CA MET A 29 -14.02 11.94 -7.57
C MET A 29 -14.59 10.93 -6.56
N ALA A 30 -15.87 10.58 -6.66
CA ALA A 30 -16.47 9.60 -5.77
C ALA A 30 -15.87 8.20 -5.96
N SER A 31 -15.65 7.75 -7.20
CA SER A 31 -15.10 6.44 -7.49
C SER A 31 -13.63 6.33 -7.08
N LEU A 32 -12.79 7.28 -7.46
CA LEU A 32 -11.35 7.27 -7.13
C LEU A 32 -11.09 7.71 -5.69
N GLY A 33 -11.76 8.75 -5.22
CA GLY A 33 -11.54 9.27 -3.86
C GLY A 33 -12.14 8.37 -2.78
N VAL A 34 -13.41 8.01 -2.90
CA VAL A 34 -14.10 7.25 -1.83
C VAL A 34 -13.91 5.75 -2.00
N LEU A 35 -14.28 5.16 -3.15
CA LEU A 35 -14.24 3.70 -3.31
C LEU A 35 -12.81 3.18 -3.31
N VAL A 36 -11.91 3.76 -4.10
CA VAL A 36 -10.51 3.35 -4.13
C VAL A 36 -9.82 3.69 -2.80
N GLY A 37 -10.11 4.83 -2.18
CA GLY A 37 -9.60 5.20 -0.86
C GLY A 37 -9.99 4.19 0.22
N LEU A 38 -11.26 3.76 0.28
CA LEU A 38 -11.73 2.72 1.18
C LEU A 38 -11.06 1.36 0.88
N ALA A 39 -10.94 1.01 -0.39
CA ALA A 39 -10.29 -0.23 -0.81
C ALA A 39 -8.82 -0.30 -0.36
N LEU A 40 -8.09 0.80 -0.51
CA LEU A 40 -6.70 0.92 -0.08
C LEU A 40 -6.55 0.66 1.42
N SER A 41 -7.50 1.07 2.26
CA SER A 41 -7.44 0.80 3.71
C SER A 41 -7.40 -0.70 4.04
N GLY A 42 -8.03 -1.54 3.21
CA GLY A 42 -8.04 -3.00 3.36
C GLY A 42 -6.88 -3.73 2.71
N THR A 43 -6.14 -3.09 1.81
CA THR A 43 -5.05 -3.70 1.02
C THR A 43 -3.67 -3.10 1.30
N THR A 44 -3.57 -2.15 2.24
CA THR A 44 -2.32 -1.44 2.56
C THR A 44 -1.31 -2.29 3.34
N PHE A 45 -0.13 -1.72 3.46
CA PHE A 45 0.99 -2.26 4.25
C PHE A 45 0.61 -2.74 5.64
N VAL A 46 -0.30 -2.04 6.34
CA VAL A 46 -0.68 -2.38 7.71
C VAL A 46 -1.24 -3.80 7.80
N VAL A 47 -2.08 -4.20 6.83
CA VAL A 47 -2.67 -5.54 6.79
C VAL A 47 -1.60 -6.60 6.50
N VAL A 48 -0.72 -6.33 5.53
CA VAL A 48 0.35 -7.27 5.14
C VAL A 48 1.42 -7.38 6.23
N LEU A 49 1.89 -6.23 6.76
CA LEU A 49 2.88 -6.21 7.84
C LEU A 49 2.36 -6.88 9.12
N SER A 50 1.08 -6.70 9.46
CA SER A 50 0.48 -7.38 10.61
C SER A 50 0.43 -8.91 10.41
N ALA A 51 0.19 -9.38 9.19
CA ALA A 51 0.23 -10.80 8.87
C ALA A 51 1.64 -11.37 8.96
N VAL A 52 2.62 -10.69 8.37
CA VAL A 52 4.04 -11.09 8.38
C VAL A 52 4.62 -11.03 9.80
N GLY A 53 4.29 -9.99 10.57
CA GLY A 53 4.74 -9.83 11.95
C GLY A 53 4.26 -10.93 12.91
N ARG A 54 3.20 -11.66 12.56
CA ARG A 54 2.73 -12.82 13.31
C ARG A 54 3.45 -14.13 12.96
N ILE A 55 4.02 -14.20 11.75
CA ILE A 55 4.65 -15.42 11.22
C ILE A 55 6.18 -15.35 11.40
N ALA A 56 6.75 -14.16 11.25
CA ALA A 56 8.19 -13.96 11.34
C ALA A 56 8.69 -14.07 12.78
N SER A 57 9.81 -14.78 12.97
CA SER A 57 10.50 -14.82 14.26
C SER A 57 10.99 -13.42 14.67
N PRO A 58 11.14 -13.12 15.97
CA PRO A 58 11.59 -11.81 16.43
C PRO A 58 12.89 -11.33 15.75
N GLU A 59 13.82 -12.23 15.51
CA GLU A 59 15.14 -11.96 14.91
C GLU A 59 15.02 -11.61 13.41
N GLN A 60 14.05 -12.20 12.72
CA GLN A 60 13.86 -12.04 11.27
C GLN A 60 12.82 -10.98 10.93
N ARG A 61 12.11 -10.44 11.91
CA ARG A 61 10.96 -9.54 11.70
C ARG A 61 11.36 -8.26 10.94
N SER A 62 12.50 -7.68 11.26
CA SER A 62 12.99 -6.46 10.58
C SER A 62 13.27 -6.72 9.09
N VAL A 63 13.93 -7.82 8.78
CA VAL A 63 14.22 -8.23 7.40
C VAL A 63 12.93 -8.56 6.65
N ALA A 64 12.01 -9.28 7.28
CA ALA A 64 10.73 -9.62 6.69
C ALA A 64 9.89 -8.36 6.35
N PHE A 65 9.90 -7.36 7.21
CA PHE A 65 9.26 -6.07 6.95
C PHE A 65 9.95 -5.30 5.81
N GLY A 66 11.28 -5.34 5.76
CA GLY A 66 12.06 -4.77 4.64
C GLY A 66 11.69 -5.40 3.30
N ILE A 67 11.55 -6.72 3.24
CA ILE A 67 11.14 -7.45 2.02
C ILE A 67 9.72 -7.08 1.60
N VAL A 68 8.79 -7.00 2.53
CA VAL A 68 7.40 -6.58 2.23
C VAL A 68 7.36 -5.16 1.68
N THR A 69 8.12 -4.25 2.27
CA THR A 69 8.21 -2.85 1.82
C THR A 69 8.85 -2.76 0.43
N ALA A 70 9.91 -3.54 0.19
CA ALA A 70 10.55 -3.67 -1.11
C ALA A 70 9.57 -4.19 -2.18
N GLY A 71 8.69 -5.17 -1.83
CA GLY A 71 7.64 -5.66 -2.71
C GLY A 71 6.65 -4.58 -3.13
N GLY A 72 6.24 -3.69 -2.21
CA GLY A 72 5.40 -2.53 -2.54
C GLY A 72 6.10 -1.56 -3.49
N SER A 73 7.38 -1.31 -3.27
CA SER A 73 8.20 -0.44 -4.12
C SER A 73 8.46 -1.06 -5.51
N LEU A 74 8.53 -2.40 -5.60
CA LEU A 74 8.57 -3.11 -6.89
C LEU A 74 7.27 -2.87 -7.67
N GLY A 75 6.11 -2.86 -6.98
CA GLY A 75 4.84 -2.47 -7.58
C GLY A 75 4.90 -1.06 -8.16
N GLN A 76 5.41 -0.09 -7.43
CA GLN A 76 5.59 1.27 -7.92
C GLN A 76 6.51 1.31 -9.16
N PHE A 77 7.66 0.64 -9.09
CA PHE A 77 8.62 0.57 -10.21
C PHE A 77 8.02 -0.02 -11.49
N ALA A 78 7.22 -1.08 -11.37
CA ALA A 78 6.65 -1.78 -12.51
C ALA A 78 5.32 -1.18 -13.00
N VAL A 79 4.40 -0.87 -12.07
CA VAL A 79 3.03 -0.49 -12.42
C VAL A 79 2.95 0.95 -12.93
N VAL A 80 3.80 1.88 -12.47
CA VAL A 80 3.72 3.27 -12.91
C VAL A 80 4.09 3.41 -14.40
N PRO A 81 5.22 2.88 -14.91
CA PRO A 81 5.50 2.90 -16.35
C PRO A 81 4.49 2.09 -17.17
N LEU A 82 4.04 0.94 -16.65
CA LEU A 82 3.00 0.14 -17.30
C LEU A 82 1.70 0.94 -17.46
N SER A 83 1.28 1.66 -16.41
CA SER A 83 0.08 2.49 -16.46
C SER A 83 0.21 3.59 -17.51
N GLN A 84 1.37 4.24 -17.59
CA GLN A 84 1.63 5.25 -18.60
C GLN A 84 1.59 4.67 -20.01
N ALA A 85 2.18 3.50 -20.23
CA ALA A 85 2.12 2.80 -21.52
C ALA A 85 0.68 2.38 -21.89
N LEU A 86 -0.10 1.90 -20.91
CA LEU A 86 -1.51 1.58 -21.14
C LEU A 86 -2.33 2.82 -21.49
N ILE A 87 -2.09 3.96 -20.83
CA ILE A 87 -2.77 5.22 -21.13
C ILE A 87 -2.46 5.68 -22.55
N SER A 88 -1.20 5.58 -23.00
CA SER A 88 -0.80 6.01 -24.34
C SER A 88 -1.42 5.16 -25.46
N VAL A 89 -1.70 3.87 -25.21
CA VAL A 89 -2.25 2.94 -26.21
C VAL A 89 -3.78 2.83 -26.11
N LEU A 90 -4.31 2.66 -24.89
CA LEU A 90 -5.73 2.35 -24.64
C LEU A 90 -6.53 3.56 -24.18
N GLN A 91 -5.89 4.71 -24.07
CA GLN A 91 -6.45 5.88 -23.38
C GLN A 91 -6.78 5.59 -21.91
N TRP A 92 -7.12 6.61 -21.14
CA TRP A 92 -7.30 6.50 -19.69
C TRP A 92 -8.38 5.50 -19.26
N ARG A 93 -9.49 5.40 -20.02
CA ARG A 93 -10.56 4.44 -19.72
C ARG A 93 -10.13 3.00 -19.94
N GLY A 94 -9.47 2.73 -21.06
CA GLY A 94 -8.94 1.40 -21.35
C GLY A 94 -7.84 0.98 -20.37
N ALA A 95 -6.99 1.92 -19.96
CA ALA A 95 -5.98 1.69 -18.93
C ALA A 95 -6.60 1.31 -17.57
N LEU A 96 -7.71 1.96 -17.18
CA LEU A 96 -8.42 1.61 -15.94
C LEU A 96 -9.00 0.19 -16.00
N TRP A 97 -9.56 -0.24 -17.13
CA TRP A 97 -10.02 -1.62 -17.30
C TRP A 97 -8.89 -2.64 -17.26
N ALA A 98 -7.74 -2.32 -17.88
CA ALA A 98 -6.56 -3.16 -17.82
C ALA A 98 -6.01 -3.28 -16.38
N LEU A 99 -5.97 -2.18 -15.63
CA LEU A 99 -5.58 -2.19 -14.22
C LEU A 99 -6.60 -2.93 -13.34
N CYS A 100 -7.90 -2.82 -13.65
CA CYS A 100 -8.93 -3.58 -12.96
C CYS A 100 -8.72 -5.10 -13.12
N SER A 101 -8.34 -5.57 -14.31
CA SER A 101 -8.00 -6.99 -14.51
C SER A 101 -6.73 -7.41 -13.77
N LEU A 102 -5.76 -6.52 -13.60
CA LEU A 102 -4.56 -6.80 -12.80
C LEU A 102 -4.89 -7.05 -11.32
N ILE A 103 -5.97 -6.46 -10.79
CA ILE A 103 -6.42 -6.69 -9.40
C ILE A 103 -6.80 -8.17 -9.18
N LEU A 104 -7.23 -8.88 -10.21
CA LEU A 104 -7.52 -10.32 -10.11
C LEU A 104 -6.28 -11.10 -9.64
N VAL A 105 -5.08 -10.63 -9.97
CA VAL A 105 -3.82 -11.20 -9.48
C VAL A 105 -3.73 -11.09 -7.95
N ILE A 106 -4.18 -9.96 -7.38
CA ILE A 106 -4.20 -9.76 -5.91
C ILE A 106 -5.18 -10.75 -5.28
N VAL A 107 -6.33 -10.96 -5.90
CA VAL A 107 -7.33 -11.93 -5.41
C VAL A 107 -6.75 -13.35 -5.43
N ILE A 108 -6.13 -13.75 -6.54
CA ILE A 108 -5.50 -15.07 -6.68
C ILE A 108 -4.39 -15.24 -5.64
N ALA A 109 -3.51 -14.23 -5.47
CA ALA A 109 -2.47 -14.25 -4.46
C ALA A 109 -3.02 -14.34 -3.03
N ALA A 110 -4.16 -13.69 -2.76
CA ALA A 110 -4.84 -13.77 -1.47
C ALA A 110 -5.37 -15.19 -1.16
N PHE A 111 -5.70 -15.99 -2.18
CA PHE A 111 -6.06 -17.40 -2.00
C PHE A 111 -4.88 -18.27 -1.57
N GLY A 112 -3.65 -17.92 -1.96
CA GLY A 112 -2.42 -18.59 -1.53
C GLY A 112 -1.99 -18.26 -0.09
N LEU A 113 -2.54 -17.20 0.51
CA LEU A 113 -2.24 -16.87 1.90
C LEU A 113 -2.91 -17.88 2.84
N PRO A 114 -2.22 -18.34 3.90
CA PRO A 114 -2.82 -19.20 4.89
C PRO A 114 -4.08 -18.53 5.44
N GLY A 115 -5.19 -19.24 5.39
CA GLY A 115 -6.45 -18.82 6.00
C GLY A 115 -6.24 -18.53 7.48
N ARG A 116 -7.31 -18.16 8.18
CA ARG A 116 -7.30 -17.94 9.63
C ARG A 116 -6.62 -19.13 10.31
N GLN A 117 -5.34 -19.03 10.61
CA GLN A 117 -4.72 -19.96 11.55
C GLN A 117 -5.52 -19.80 12.82
N ARG A 118 -6.23 -20.89 13.17
CA ARG A 118 -6.75 -21.11 14.51
C ARG A 118 -5.57 -20.79 15.41
N GLU A 119 -5.72 -19.83 16.27
CA GLU A 119 -4.74 -19.56 17.32
C GLU A 119 -4.56 -20.86 18.10
N ASN A 120 -3.61 -21.68 17.65
CA ASN A 120 -3.01 -22.66 18.55
C ASN A 120 -2.22 -21.81 19.53
N SER A 121 -2.82 -21.64 20.68
CA SER A 121 -2.26 -21.09 21.92
C SER A 121 -0.92 -21.76 22.21
N GLY A 122 0.16 -21.20 21.72
CA GLY A 122 1.51 -21.75 21.86
C GLY A 122 2.60 -20.69 21.77
N SER A 123 2.28 -19.42 21.77
CA SER A 123 3.26 -18.35 21.87
C SER A 123 2.88 -17.45 23.02
N VAL A 124 3.47 -17.76 24.15
CA VAL A 124 3.42 -17.08 25.42
C VAL A 124 3.87 -15.63 25.24
N LEU A 125 2.91 -14.73 25.06
CA LEU A 125 2.96 -13.46 25.77
C LEU A 125 2.07 -13.69 27.01
N PRO A 126 2.48 -13.31 28.22
CA PRO A 126 1.68 -13.50 29.40
C PRO A 126 0.35 -12.79 29.21
N SER A 127 -0.72 -13.56 29.11
CA SER A 127 -2.10 -13.08 29.18
C SER A 127 -2.40 -12.78 30.64
N SER A 128 -1.77 -11.77 31.18
CA SER A 128 -2.21 -11.10 32.38
C SER A 128 -2.67 -9.70 31.99
N GLU A 129 -3.94 -9.52 32.18
CA GLU A 129 -4.73 -8.30 32.12
C GLU A 129 -5.57 -8.12 30.85
N GLY A 130 -6.85 -8.14 31.10
CA GLY A 130 -8.05 -7.85 30.35
C GLY A 130 -7.85 -7.28 28.95
N THR A 131 -8.62 -7.78 28.00
CA THR A 131 -8.72 -7.24 26.64
C THR A 131 -8.88 -5.71 26.71
N LEU A 132 -7.75 -4.99 26.57
CA LEU A 132 -7.77 -3.53 26.54
C LEU A 132 -8.68 -3.11 25.38
N THR A 133 -9.76 -2.44 25.70
CA THR A 133 -10.62 -1.81 24.69
C THR A 133 -9.75 -0.91 23.82
N LEU A 134 -9.99 -0.92 22.50
CA LEU A 134 -9.23 -0.10 21.54
C LEU A 134 -9.04 1.35 22.02
N GLY A 135 -10.07 1.93 22.62
CA GLY A 135 -10.01 3.27 23.21
C GLY A 135 -9.00 3.40 24.34
N CYS A 136 -8.86 2.39 25.19
CA CYS A 136 -7.89 2.37 26.27
C CYS A 136 -6.46 2.26 25.72
N ALA A 137 -6.23 1.39 24.74
CA ALA A 137 -4.94 1.24 24.07
C ALA A 137 -4.50 2.52 23.36
N LEU A 138 -5.41 3.18 22.64
CA LEU A 138 -5.13 4.47 21.98
C LEU A 138 -4.85 5.58 23.01
N ARG A 139 -5.59 5.63 24.12
CA ARG A 139 -5.36 6.60 25.18
C ARG A 139 -4.01 6.38 25.87
N MET A 140 -3.59 5.14 26.07
CA MET A 140 -2.26 4.82 26.59
C MET A 140 -1.17 5.23 25.61
N ALA A 141 -1.29 4.85 24.33
CA ALA A 141 -0.33 5.21 23.30
C ALA A 141 -0.17 6.72 23.14
N SER A 142 -1.29 7.47 23.11
CA SER A 142 -1.27 8.94 22.96
C SER A 142 -0.58 9.69 24.10
N ARG A 143 -0.38 9.05 25.26
CA ARG A 143 0.37 9.63 26.40
C ARG A 143 1.89 9.51 26.24
N HIS A 144 2.36 8.67 25.32
CA HIS A 144 3.78 8.48 25.09
C HIS A 144 4.29 9.39 23.96
N ARG A 145 5.30 10.21 24.26
CA ARG A 145 5.92 11.10 23.25
C ARG A 145 6.45 10.36 22.02
N HIS A 146 6.95 9.15 22.22
CA HIS A 146 7.46 8.31 21.13
C HIS A 146 6.39 7.94 20.11
N TYR A 147 5.14 7.76 20.56
CA TYR A 147 4.00 7.55 19.66
C TYR A 147 3.80 8.74 18.72
N TRP A 148 3.84 9.98 19.24
CA TRP A 148 3.68 11.17 18.42
C TRP A 148 4.86 11.44 17.50
N LEU A 149 6.10 11.19 17.94
CA LEU A 149 7.30 11.30 17.11
C LEU A 149 7.25 10.30 15.94
N LEU A 150 6.83 9.06 16.22
CA LEU A 150 6.68 8.04 15.18
C LEU A 150 5.59 8.43 14.17
N ASN A 151 4.43 8.88 14.65
CA ASN A 151 3.35 9.35 13.78
C ASN A 151 3.76 10.59 12.97
N GLY A 152 4.49 11.53 13.58
CA GLY A 152 5.04 12.69 12.87
C GLY A 152 6.00 12.32 11.75
N GLY A 153 6.92 11.39 12.02
CA GLY A 153 7.83 10.85 10.99
C GLY A 153 7.07 10.15 9.86
N PHE A 154 6.06 9.35 10.20
CA PHE A 154 5.23 8.66 9.21
C PHE A 154 4.37 9.62 8.39
N PHE A 155 3.85 10.67 9.02
CA PHE A 155 3.13 11.75 8.33
C PHE A 155 4.01 12.44 7.29
N VAL A 156 5.25 12.84 7.67
CA VAL A 156 6.19 13.49 6.76
C VAL A 156 6.53 12.58 5.57
N CYS A 157 6.77 11.28 5.84
CA CYS A 157 7.01 10.30 4.79
C CYS A 157 5.81 10.20 3.82
N GLY A 158 4.60 10.05 4.35
CA GLY A 158 3.37 9.98 3.56
C GLY A 158 3.13 11.25 2.74
N PHE A 159 3.37 12.40 3.34
CA PHE A 159 3.25 13.69 2.67
C PHE A 159 4.20 13.79 1.46
N HIS A 160 5.48 13.46 1.64
CA HIS A 160 6.46 13.51 0.55
C HIS A 160 6.11 12.55 -0.59
N VAL A 161 5.73 11.32 -0.26
CA VAL A 161 5.36 10.33 -1.28
C VAL A 161 4.13 10.79 -2.07
N ALA A 162 3.10 11.28 -1.37
CA ALA A 162 1.90 11.79 -2.02
C ALA A 162 2.19 13.05 -2.85
N PHE A 163 2.95 14.00 -2.29
CA PHE A 163 3.28 15.24 -2.96
C PHE A 163 4.07 14.99 -4.26
N VAL A 164 5.16 14.23 -4.16
CA VAL A 164 6.00 13.92 -5.33
C VAL A 164 5.21 13.08 -6.35
N GLY A 165 4.47 12.06 -5.89
CA GLY A 165 3.69 11.21 -6.78
C GLY A 165 2.61 11.95 -7.56
N THR A 166 2.01 12.98 -6.95
CA THR A 166 0.93 13.75 -7.56
C THR A 166 1.45 14.90 -8.43
N HIS A 167 2.45 15.64 -7.95
CA HIS A 167 2.85 16.89 -8.59
C HIS A 167 4.00 16.74 -9.59
N LEU A 168 4.92 15.78 -9.37
CA LEU A 168 6.08 15.62 -10.25
C LEU A 168 5.70 15.34 -11.71
N PRO A 169 4.79 14.40 -12.04
CA PRO A 169 4.42 14.14 -13.42
C PRO A 169 3.78 15.37 -14.09
N ALA A 170 2.86 16.04 -13.40
CA ALA A 170 2.20 17.24 -13.89
C ALA A 170 3.20 18.37 -14.14
N PHE A 171 4.09 18.62 -13.17
CA PHE A 171 5.14 19.63 -13.29
C PHE A 171 6.06 19.38 -14.50
N LEU A 172 6.46 18.15 -14.76
CA LEU A 172 7.33 17.83 -15.90
C LEU A 172 6.62 18.05 -17.23
N VAL A 173 5.35 17.72 -17.32
CA VAL A 173 4.53 18.01 -18.52
C VAL A 173 4.36 19.51 -18.73
N ASP A 174 4.12 20.28 -17.67
CA ASP A 174 4.03 21.75 -17.72
C ASP A 174 5.34 22.40 -18.18
N GLN A 175 6.48 21.75 -17.92
CA GLN A 175 7.79 22.18 -18.45
C GLN A 175 8.04 21.72 -19.90
N GLY A 176 7.05 21.13 -20.57
CA GLY A 176 7.16 20.67 -21.95
C GLY A 176 7.87 19.35 -22.13
N LEU A 177 8.11 18.58 -21.05
CA LEU A 177 8.71 17.26 -21.10
C LEU A 177 7.65 16.19 -21.38
N ASP A 178 8.06 15.09 -21.99
CA ASP A 178 7.19 13.96 -22.27
C ASP A 178 6.69 13.31 -20.96
N ALA A 179 5.41 12.92 -20.94
CA ALA A 179 4.79 12.26 -19.78
C ALA A 179 5.52 10.97 -19.35
N HIS A 180 6.21 10.30 -20.28
CA HIS A 180 7.05 9.14 -19.98
C HIS A 180 8.20 9.47 -19.01
N ILE A 181 8.74 10.68 -19.05
CA ILE A 181 9.82 11.10 -18.14
C ILE A 181 9.31 11.13 -16.71
N GLY A 182 8.10 11.63 -16.49
CA GLY A 182 7.44 11.59 -15.17
C GLY A 182 7.22 10.16 -14.65
N ALA A 183 6.74 9.27 -15.50
CA ALA A 183 6.54 7.87 -15.15
C ALA A 183 7.86 7.17 -14.80
N TRP A 184 8.91 7.35 -15.58
CA TRP A 184 10.23 6.78 -15.31
C TRP A 184 10.90 7.40 -14.07
N SER A 185 10.71 8.69 -13.81
CA SER A 185 11.21 9.33 -12.58
C SER A 185 10.59 8.68 -11.34
N LEU A 186 9.28 8.46 -11.33
CA LEU A 186 8.60 7.76 -10.23
C LEU A 186 9.02 6.29 -10.13
N ALA A 187 9.25 5.63 -11.26
CA ALA A 187 9.77 4.27 -11.29
C ALA A 187 11.15 4.17 -10.65
N LEU A 188 12.06 5.09 -10.98
CA LEU A 188 13.41 5.13 -10.37
C LEU A 188 13.35 5.33 -8.86
N ILE A 189 12.44 6.19 -8.37
CA ILE A 189 12.20 6.32 -6.92
C ILE A 189 11.81 4.95 -6.33
N GLY A 190 10.89 4.22 -6.99
CA GLY A 190 10.51 2.87 -6.57
C GLY A 190 11.70 1.91 -6.56
N LEU A 191 12.53 1.90 -7.59
CA LEU A 191 13.72 1.05 -7.70
C LEU A 191 14.71 1.28 -6.55
N PHE A 192 15.07 2.54 -6.30
CA PHE A 192 15.99 2.86 -5.20
C PHE A 192 15.37 2.61 -3.83
N ASN A 193 14.05 2.75 -3.71
CA ASN A 193 13.34 2.41 -2.48
C ASN A 193 13.33 0.89 -2.20
N ILE A 194 13.34 0.02 -3.24
CA ILE A 194 13.54 -1.43 -3.07
C ILE A 194 14.87 -1.70 -2.36
N LEU A 195 15.95 -1.13 -2.90
CA LEU A 195 17.30 -1.31 -2.35
C LEU A 195 17.38 -0.77 -0.92
N GLY A 196 16.88 0.44 -0.70
CA GLY A 196 16.86 1.07 0.62
C GLY A 196 16.07 0.25 1.65
N SER A 197 14.86 -0.16 1.31
CA SER A 197 14.01 -0.94 2.23
C SER A 197 14.64 -2.27 2.63
N TYR A 198 15.28 -2.96 1.69
CA TYR A 198 15.98 -4.20 1.98
C TYR A 198 17.20 -3.97 2.89
N LEU A 199 18.06 -3.00 2.54
CA LEU A 199 19.28 -2.70 3.31
C LEU A 199 18.95 -2.25 4.73
N PHE A 200 18.02 -1.32 4.90
CA PHE A 200 17.59 -0.86 6.22
C PHE A 200 16.84 -1.93 7.00
N GLY A 201 16.11 -2.83 6.32
CA GLY A 201 15.52 -4.02 6.94
C GLY A 201 16.58 -4.95 7.55
N VAL A 202 17.68 -5.18 6.83
CA VAL A 202 18.83 -6.00 7.32
C VAL A 202 19.57 -5.29 8.45
N TRP A 203 19.85 -3.99 8.32
CA TRP A 203 20.57 -3.24 9.35
C TRP A 203 19.75 -3.00 10.61
N GLY A 204 18.44 -2.80 10.49
CA GLY A 204 17.56 -2.61 11.63
C GLY A 204 17.32 -3.87 12.47
N GLY A 205 17.71 -5.04 11.98
CA GLY A 205 17.65 -6.31 12.70
C GLY A 205 18.93 -6.68 13.45
N ARG A 206 19.96 -5.85 13.36
CA ARG A 206 21.23 -6.01 14.09
C ARG A 206 21.27 -5.15 15.33
#